data_9f6510c3c4c8ca990a2c7475cc910616
#
_entry.id   9f6510c3c4c8ca990a2c7475cc910616
#
_cell.length_a   1.000
_cell.length_b   1.000
_cell.length_c   1.000
_cell.angle_alpha   90.00
_cell.angle_beta   90.00
_cell.angle_gamma   90.00
#
_symmetry.space_group_name_H-M   'P 1'
#
loop_
_entity.id
_entity.type
_entity.pdbx_description
1 polymer ?
#
loop_
_entity_poly.entity_id
_entity_poly.type
_entity_poly.pdbx_seq_one_letter_code
_entity_poly.pdbx_strand_id
1 'polypeptide(L)'
;MDAGPAPPSAALTYRERMIDLPLSALEVSLVEEGATPADALRNCQSVAGELARLGYHRLWFAEHHHSPAIGAFPPVLLAADTAASTAVMRVGSGGVLAPNHAPLTVAEQFATLAALHPGRVDLGIGRGPGTFHEPTARALRRGAGPATDAEYRADVEAILGFLDEENFGELPEPWLLASSDAGAELAAALGLPIAFAHHIRPDNTLRALERYRSGFRPSHWSAAPRVLVCVEAVCADTEERAAELARPMDVIKAGLLNGLAETPFPTPAAAARHELGERDREAVAGFVAQQARGTKESIAPQLTRIAGATGADELMLVTPVFDPAARARSFELIGDLRTSGAHQPA
;
A
#
# COMPACT_ATOMS: atom_id res chain seq x y z
N MET A 1 -11.47 -31.04 -40.25
CA MET A 1 -12.26 -31.03 -39.00
C MET A 1 -12.19 -29.59 -38.48
N ASP A 2 -13.27 -28.89 -38.68
CA ASP A 2 -13.39 -27.46 -38.37
C ASP A 2 -13.68 -27.33 -36.87
N ALA A 3 -12.76 -26.70 -36.11
CA ALA A 3 -12.96 -26.45 -34.71
C ALA A 3 -13.93 -25.28 -34.60
N GLY A 4 -15.14 -25.56 -34.18
CA GLY A 4 -16.16 -24.53 -33.94
C GLY A 4 -15.70 -23.48 -32.94
N PRO A 5 -16.33 -22.27 -32.96
CA PRO A 5 -15.93 -21.16 -32.09
C PRO A 5 -16.07 -21.53 -30.61
N ALA A 6 -15.07 -21.13 -29.83
CA ALA A 6 -15.10 -21.27 -28.36
C ALA A 6 -16.37 -20.63 -27.79
N PRO A 7 -17.00 -21.23 -26.77
CA PRO A 7 -18.19 -20.68 -26.16
C PRO A 7 -17.90 -19.28 -25.59
N PRO A 8 -18.84 -18.33 -25.67
CA PRO A 8 -18.66 -17.00 -25.08
C PRO A 8 -18.42 -17.16 -23.57
N SER A 9 -17.41 -16.47 -23.06
CA SER A 9 -17.13 -16.35 -21.63
C SER A 9 -18.43 -15.99 -20.91
N ALA A 10 -18.89 -16.83 -19.99
CA ALA A 10 -20.10 -16.55 -19.21
C ALA A 10 -19.93 -15.21 -18.51
N ALA A 11 -20.82 -14.27 -18.78
CA ALA A 11 -20.82 -12.98 -18.08
C ALA A 11 -20.98 -13.25 -16.58
N LEU A 12 -20.03 -12.77 -15.77
CA LEU A 12 -20.09 -12.87 -14.31
C LEU A 12 -21.45 -12.33 -13.80
N THR A 13 -22.06 -13.04 -12.87
CA THR A 13 -23.28 -12.57 -12.20
C THR A 13 -22.99 -11.29 -11.40
N TYR A 14 -24.02 -10.51 -11.08
CA TYR A 14 -23.87 -9.30 -10.26
C TYR A 14 -23.14 -9.59 -8.93
N ARG A 15 -23.42 -10.74 -8.29
CA ARG A 15 -22.81 -11.16 -7.02
C ARG A 15 -21.31 -11.50 -7.17
N GLU A 16 -20.89 -12.02 -8.31
CA GLU A 16 -19.47 -12.31 -8.62
C GLU A 16 -18.66 -11.06 -8.95
N ARG A 17 -19.30 -9.90 -9.12
CA ARG A 17 -18.69 -8.59 -9.35
C ARG A 17 -18.51 -7.77 -8.08
N MET A 18 -18.98 -8.28 -6.93
CA MET A 18 -18.92 -7.54 -5.67
C MET A 18 -17.73 -8.01 -4.83
N ILE A 19 -17.06 -7.06 -4.18
CA ILE A 19 -15.95 -7.29 -3.27
C ILE A 19 -16.51 -7.40 -1.85
N ASP A 20 -16.38 -8.58 -1.25
CA ASP A 20 -16.85 -8.87 0.12
C ASP A 20 -15.69 -8.80 1.13
N LEU A 21 -14.83 -7.80 0.98
CA LEU A 21 -13.69 -7.54 1.86
C LEU A 21 -13.63 -6.03 2.16
N PRO A 22 -13.09 -5.66 3.34
CA PRO A 22 -12.72 -4.28 3.60
C PRO A 22 -11.76 -3.76 2.53
N LEU A 23 -12.01 -2.54 2.06
CA LEU A 23 -11.11 -1.81 1.18
C LEU A 23 -10.42 -0.69 1.96
N SER A 24 -9.12 -0.60 1.78
CA SER A 24 -8.25 0.40 2.38
C SER A 24 -7.39 1.09 1.34
N ALA A 25 -6.69 2.14 1.70
CA ALA A 25 -5.83 2.86 0.79
C ALA A 25 -4.42 3.08 1.36
N LEU A 26 -3.43 3.06 0.46
CA LEU A 26 -2.06 3.46 0.74
C LEU A 26 -1.75 4.75 -0.02
N GLU A 27 -1.43 5.82 0.71
CA GLU A 27 -1.00 7.09 0.15
C GLU A 27 0.53 7.14 0.10
N VAL A 28 1.05 7.37 -1.10
CA VAL A 28 2.50 7.47 -1.36
C VAL A 28 2.98 8.90 -1.58
N SER A 29 2.08 9.88 -1.58
CA SER A 29 2.39 11.32 -1.67
C SER A 29 3.14 11.69 -2.95
N LEU A 30 2.60 11.32 -4.13
CA LEU A 30 3.22 11.61 -5.43
C LEU A 30 3.48 13.09 -5.64
N VAL A 31 4.66 13.41 -6.20
CA VAL A 31 5.05 14.74 -6.66
C VAL A 31 5.23 14.70 -8.16
N GLU A 32 4.28 15.25 -8.91
CA GLU A 32 4.31 15.29 -10.37
C GLU A 32 5.32 16.33 -10.87
N GLU A 33 5.85 16.11 -12.07
CA GLU A 33 6.72 17.05 -12.73
C GLU A 33 6.09 18.45 -12.81
N GLY A 34 6.79 19.46 -12.27
CA GLY A 34 6.29 20.83 -12.16
C GLY A 34 5.45 21.14 -10.92
N ALA A 35 5.06 20.14 -10.14
CA ALA A 35 4.41 20.32 -8.84
C ALA A 35 5.43 20.44 -7.69
N THR A 36 4.96 20.89 -6.55
CA THR A 36 5.76 21.02 -5.33
C THR A 36 5.36 19.96 -4.29
N PRO A 37 6.21 19.65 -3.30
CA PRO A 37 5.81 18.82 -2.15
C PRO A 37 4.57 19.35 -1.42
N ALA A 38 4.37 20.68 -1.38
CA ALA A 38 3.17 21.28 -0.79
C ALA A 38 1.90 20.96 -1.59
N ASP A 39 2.00 20.81 -2.92
CA ASP A 39 0.87 20.36 -3.76
C ASP A 39 0.54 18.90 -3.45
N ALA A 40 1.55 18.03 -3.35
CA ALA A 40 1.36 16.64 -2.95
C ALA A 40 0.70 16.52 -1.58
N LEU A 41 1.10 17.34 -0.61
CA LEU A 41 0.51 17.36 0.72
C LEU A 41 -0.98 17.75 0.68
N ARG A 42 -1.34 18.80 -0.08
CA ARG A 42 -2.76 19.17 -0.29
C ARG A 42 -3.56 18.05 -0.94
N ASN A 43 -2.96 17.36 -1.91
CA ASN A 43 -3.61 16.21 -2.56
C ASN A 43 -3.86 15.07 -1.57
N CYS A 44 -2.91 14.77 -0.67
CA CYS A 44 -3.09 13.77 0.38
C CYS A 44 -4.27 14.11 1.29
N GLN A 45 -4.39 15.36 1.75
CA GLN A 45 -5.49 15.81 2.61
C GLN A 45 -6.85 15.72 1.89
N SER A 46 -6.91 16.15 0.61
CA SER A 46 -8.11 16.07 -0.20
C SER A 46 -8.58 14.62 -0.37
N VAL A 47 -7.67 13.72 -0.71
CA VAL A 47 -7.98 12.30 -0.92
C VAL A 47 -8.37 11.63 0.40
N ALA A 48 -7.73 11.98 1.53
CA ALA A 48 -8.10 11.44 2.84
C ALA A 48 -9.56 11.75 3.21
N GLY A 49 -10.01 13.00 2.96
CA GLY A 49 -11.41 13.38 3.16
C GLY A 49 -12.38 12.58 2.29
N GLU A 50 -12.04 12.36 1.02
CA GLU A 50 -12.88 11.56 0.11
C GLU A 50 -12.92 10.09 0.50
N LEU A 51 -11.80 9.48 0.87
CA LEU A 51 -11.75 8.09 1.34
C LEU A 51 -12.61 7.88 2.59
N ALA A 52 -12.57 8.82 3.54
CA ALA A 52 -13.41 8.79 4.73
C ALA A 52 -14.91 8.88 4.36
N ARG A 53 -15.28 9.79 3.43
CA ARG A 53 -16.65 9.92 2.93
C ARG A 53 -17.13 8.67 2.20
N LEU A 54 -16.26 8.05 1.43
CA LEU A 54 -16.53 6.81 0.69
C LEU A 54 -16.54 5.57 1.61
N GLY A 55 -16.19 5.71 2.89
CA GLY A 55 -16.21 4.63 3.86
C GLY A 55 -15.10 3.60 3.66
N TYR A 56 -13.92 3.99 3.21
CA TYR A 56 -12.74 3.14 3.23
C TYR A 56 -12.37 2.81 4.68
N HIS A 57 -11.91 1.56 4.91
CA HIS A 57 -11.67 1.06 6.25
C HIS A 57 -10.48 1.75 6.91
N ARG A 58 -9.35 1.89 6.17
CA ARG A 58 -8.14 2.59 6.66
C ARG A 58 -7.42 3.35 5.56
N LEU A 59 -6.65 4.36 5.98
CA LEU A 59 -5.68 5.06 5.14
C LEU A 59 -4.32 5.00 5.82
N TRP A 60 -3.34 4.43 5.13
CA TRP A 60 -1.95 4.43 5.56
C TRP A 60 -1.10 5.34 4.68
N PHE A 61 -0.05 5.91 5.29
CA PHE A 61 0.92 6.78 4.63
C PHE A 61 2.27 6.09 4.56
N ALA A 62 2.88 6.07 3.36
CA ALA A 62 4.21 5.50 3.15
C ALA A 62 5.31 6.48 3.60
N GLU A 63 6.45 5.93 4.04
CA GLU A 63 7.66 6.71 4.35
C GLU A 63 8.63 6.63 3.17
N HIS A 64 8.94 7.80 2.60
CA HIS A 64 9.98 7.95 1.56
C HIS A 64 10.85 9.17 1.86
N HIS A 65 12.10 9.12 1.39
CA HIS A 65 13.08 10.18 1.63
C HIS A 65 13.84 10.51 0.35
N HIS A 66 14.02 11.83 0.11
CA HIS A 66 14.86 12.34 -0.98
C HIS A 66 14.50 11.74 -2.36
N SER A 67 13.22 11.56 -2.65
CA SER A 67 12.72 11.14 -3.95
C SER A 67 12.19 12.35 -4.71
N PRO A 68 12.50 12.48 -6.01
CA PRO A 68 11.91 13.52 -6.84
C PRO A 68 10.45 13.26 -7.22
N ALA A 69 9.98 12.02 -7.07
CA ALA A 69 8.62 11.59 -7.44
C ALA A 69 7.66 11.47 -6.26
N ILE A 70 8.18 11.46 -5.02
CA ILE A 70 7.41 11.17 -3.82
C ILE A 70 7.78 12.17 -2.72
N GLY A 71 6.78 12.78 -2.10
CA GLY A 71 6.97 13.68 -0.97
C GLY A 71 7.55 12.95 0.25
N ALA A 72 8.61 13.52 0.83
CA ALA A 72 9.27 12.99 2.02
C ALA A 72 8.54 13.45 3.28
N PHE A 73 7.41 12.84 3.60
CA PHE A 73 6.60 13.20 4.77
C PHE A 73 6.66 12.08 5.82
N PRO A 74 6.86 12.44 7.11
CA PRO A 74 6.73 11.47 8.19
C PRO A 74 5.30 10.94 8.28
N PRO A 75 5.07 9.61 8.15
CA PRO A 75 3.73 9.05 8.10
C PRO A 75 2.91 9.32 9.36
N VAL A 76 3.54 9.39 10.52
CA VAL A 76 2.84 9.69 11.78
C VAL A 76 2.19 11.07 11.79
N LEU A 77 2.80 12.07 11.13
CA LEU A 77 2.22 13.42 11.05
C LEU A 77 1.01 13.45 10.13
N LEU A 78 1.07 12.76 8.98
CA LEU A 78 -0.08 12.65 8.08
C LEU A 78 -1.22 11.83 8.68
N ALA A 79 -0.88 10.76 9.41
CA ALA A 79 -1.86 9.98 10.15
C ALA A 79 -2.55 10.81 11.25
N ALA A 80 -1.80 11.65 11.97
CA ALA A 80 -2.35 12.53 13.01
C ALA A 80 -3.30 13.59 12.42
N ASP A 81 -2.89 14.27 11.34
CA ASP A 81 -3.73 15.24 10.63
C ASP A 81 -5.02 14.62 10.10
N THR A 82 -4.91 13.44 9.50
CA THR A 82 -6.08 12.69 9.00
C THR A 82 -6.98 12.21 10.14
N ALA A 83 -6.41 11.71 11.24
CA ALA A 83 -7.19 11.28 12.40
C ALA A 83 -8.01 12.42 13.01
N ALA A 84 -7.41 13.62 13.08
CA ALA A 84 -8.06 14.82 13.60
C ALA A 84 -9.18 15.33 12.67
N SER A 85 -9.06 15.11 11.35
CA SER A 85 -10.02 15.59 10.35
C SER A 85 -11.10 14.55 9.95
N THR A 86 -10.99 13.31 10.45
CA THR A 86 -11.94 12.21 10.15
C THR A 86 -12.46 11.56 11.42
N ALA A 87 -13.66 10.95 11.36
CA ALA A 87 -14.31 10.43 12.56
C ALA A 87 -14.15 8.93 12.79
N VAL A 88 -14.15 8.11 11.71
CA VAL A 88 -14.29 6.64 11.79
C VAL A 88 -13.12 5.91 11.14
N MET A 89 -12.61 6.42 10.03
CA MET A 89 -11.55 5.77 9.27
C MET A 89 -10.30 5.54 10.13
N ARG A 90 -9.75 4.33 10.11
CA ARG A 90 -8.46 4.04 10.74
C ARG A 90 -7.34 4.73 9.96
N VAL A 91 -6.30 5.11 10.66
CA VAL A 91 -5.13 5.80 10.08
C VAL A 91 -3.84 5.14 10.55
N GLY A 92 -2.79 5.22 9.75
CA GLY A 92 -1.52 4.65 10.17
C GLY A 92 -0.37 4.85 9.19
N SER A 93 0.70 4.13 9.44
CA SER A 93 1.86 4.06 8.55
C SER A 93 1.82 2.83 7.65
N GLY A 94 2.23 3.00 6.42
CA GLY A 94 2.34 1.91 5.45
C GLY A 94 3.71 1.90 4.72
N GLY A 95 4.82 1.93 5.52
CA GLY A 95 5.07 1.85 6.96
C GLY A 95 6.12 2.83 7.46
N VAL A 96 6.28 2.85 8.78
CA VAL A 96 7.50 3.40 9.38
C VAL A 96 8.65 2.45 9.08
N LEU A 97 9.74 2.98 8.57
CA LEU A 97 10.92 2.19 8.22
C LEU A 97 11.83 2.08 9.45
N ALA A 98 11.57 1.07 10.29
CA ALA A 98 12.16 0.94 11.62
C ALA A 98 13.68 1.20 11.70
N PRO A 99 14.52 0.71 10.74
CA PRO A 99 15.96 0.96 10.80
C PRO A 99 16.38 2.43 10.67
N ASN A 100 15.50 3.33 10.26
CA ASN A 100 15.77 4.78 10.16
C ASN A 100 15.48 5.52 11.47
N HIS A 101 14.86 4.87 12.45
CA HIS A 101 14.32 5.50 13.65
C HIS A 101 14.85 4.86 14.93
N ALA A 102 14.80 5.59 16.06
CA ALA A 102 14.94 4.99 17.36
C ALA A 102 13.65 4.25 17.74
N PRO A 103 13.69 2.96 18.10
CA PRO A 103 12.50 2.16 18.41
C PRO A 103 11.58 2.80 19.46
N LEU A 104 12.15 3.35 20.55
CA LEU A 104 11.38 4.05 21.58
C LEU A 104 10.60 5.24 21.01
N THR A 105 11.23 6.05 20.16
CA THR A 105 10.56 7.22 19.57
C THR A 105 9.38 6.80 18.69
N VAL A 106 9.48 5.69 17.95
CA VAL A 106 8.37 5.16 17.15
C VAL A 106 7.23 4.71 18.07
N ALA A 107 7.55 3.97 19.13
CA ALA A 107 6.56 3.51 20.11
C ALA A 107 5.81 4.68 20.75
N GLU A 108 6.54 5.69 21.27
CA GLU A 108 5.96 6.89 21.90
C GLU A 108 5.05 7.66 20.94
N GLN A 109 5.47 7.86 19.68
CA GLN A 109 4.69 8.59 18.68
C GLN A 109 3.35 7.90 18.38
N PHE A 110 3.37 6.60 18.15
CA PHE A 110 2.16 5.86 17.79
C PHE A 110 1.27 5.57 18.99
N ALA A 111 1.83 5.33 20.18
CA ALA A 111 1.07 5.23 21.41
C ALA A 111 0.37 6.55 21.76
N THR A 112 1.08 7.69 21.62
CA THR A 112 0.47 9.02 21.78
C THR A 112 -0.69 9.22 20.80
N LEU A 113 -0.49 8.86 19.52
CA LEU A 113 -1.53 8.99 18.51
C LEU A 113 -2.73 8.09 18.81
N ALA A 114 -2.50 6.86 19.28
CA ALA A 114 -3.55 5.93 19.69
C ALA A 114 -4.33 6.43 20.89
N ALA A 115 -3.67 7.01 21.89
CA ALA A 115 -4.32 7.62 23.04
C ALA A 115 -5.21 8.84 22.67
N LEU A 116 -4.79 9.62 21.65
CA LEU A 116 -5.58 10.74 21.13
C LEU A 116 -6.76 10.27 20.28
N HIS A 117 -6.65 9.12 19.61
CA HIS A 117 -7.63 8.57 18.68
C HIS A 117 -7.86 7.07 18.93
N PRO A 118 -8.50 6.71 20.07
CA PRO A 118 -8.67 5.33 20.50
C PRO A 118 -9.29 4.43 19.42
N GLY A 119 -8.73 3.22 19.27
CA GLY A 119 -9.24 2.20 18.36
C GLY A 119 -9.01 2.48 16.86
N ARG A 120 -8.34 3.60 16.50
CA ARG A 120 -8.23 4.05 15.10
C ARG A 120 -6.82 4.06 14.53
N VAL A 121 -5.81 3.67 15.29
CA VAL A 121 -4.41 3.83 14.87
C VAL A 121 -3.77 2.50 14.55
N ASP A 122 -3.08 2.44 13.41
CA ASP A 122 -2.28 1.32 12.96
C ASP A 122 -0.80 1.71 12.90
N LEU A 123 0.07 0.81 13.35
CA LEU A 123 1.51 0.94 13.20
C LEU A 123 2.01 -0.10 12.20
N GLY A 124 2.06 0.26 10.93
CA GLY A 124 2.73 -0.54 9.91
C GLY A 124 4.24 -0.35 9.97
N ILE A 125 4.99 -1.43 10.14
CA ILE A 125 6.44 -1.43 10.30
C ILE A 125 7.10 -2.04 9.05
N GLY A 126 7.97 -1.28 8.40
CA GLY A 126 8.72 -1.67 7.22
C GLY A 126 10.23 -1.69 7.45
N ARG A 127 10.98 -2.24 6.47
CA ARG A 127 12.43 -2.40 6.57
C ARG A 127 13.24 -1.45 5.69
N GLY A 128 12.73 -1.09 4.52
CA GLY A 128 13.50 -0.45 3.46
C GLY A 128 14.10 0.89 3.89
N PRO A 129 15.11 1.41 3.18
CA PRO A 129 15.63 2.74 3.49
C PRO A 129 14.64 3.86 3.10
N GLY A 130 13.64 3.60 2.27
CA GLY A 130 12.70 4.60 1.74
C GLY A 130 13.33 5.59 0.75
N THR A 131 14.50 5.26 0.23
CA THR A 131 15.23 6.08 -0.74
C THR A 131 16.20 5.23 -1.56
N PHE A 132 16.42 5.63 -2.82
CA PHE A 132 17.50 5.11 -3.66
C PHE A 132 18.77 5.97 -3.60
N HIS A 133 18.73 7.13 -2.90
CA HIS A 133 19.87 8.01 -2.74
C HIS A 133 20.73 7.55 -1.56
N GLU A 134 21.85 6.89 -1.86
CA GLU A 134 22.74 6.27 -0.85
C GLU A 134 23.19 7.25 0.24
N PRO A 135 23.60 8.51 -0.03
CA PRO A 135 23.95 9.46 1.03
C PRO A 135 22.81 9.73 2.01
N THR A 136 21.55 9.78 1.53
CA THR A 136 20.37 9.95 2.39
C THR A 136 20.14 8.71 3.25
N ALA A 137 20.23 7.51 2.68
CA ALA A 137 20.09 6.27 3.43
C ALA A 137 21.12 6.18 4.57
N ARG A 138 22.37 6.58 4.32
CA ARG A 138 23.42 6.65 5.36
C ARG A 138 23.16 7.73 6.40
N ALA A 139 22.66 8.90 5.99
CA ALA A 139 22.32 9.98 6.90
C ALA A 139 21.20 9.58 7.87
N LEU A 140 20.13 8.95 7.37
CA LEU A 140 19.02 8.43 8.18
C LEU A 140 19.53 7.45 9.25
N ARG A 141 20.45 6.59 8.91
CA ARG A 141 21.06 5.60 9.81
C ARG A 141 22.34 6.09 10.50
N ARG A 142 22.57 7.41 10.56
CA ARG A 142 23.72 8.03 11.24
C ARG A 142 25.07 7.47 10.79
N GLY A 143 25.20 7.18 9.51
CA GLY A 143 26.42 6.64 8.89
C GLY A 143 26.50 5.11 8.83
N ALA A 144 25.58 4.37 9.44
CA ALA A 144 25.53 2.91 9.33
C ALA A 144 25.11 2.46 7.90
N GLY A 145 25.54 1.27 7.52
CA GLY A 145 25.15 0.62 6.27
C GLY A 145 23.70 0.11 6.30
N PRO A 146 23.26 -0.62 5.25
CA PRO A 146 21.92 -1.24 5.23
C PRO A 146 21.71 -2.15 6.44
N ALA A 147 20.47 -2.13 6.98
CA ALA A 147 20.12 -2.99 8.11
C ALA A 147 20.17 -4.48 7.72
N THR A 148 20.80 -5.27 8.54
CA THR A 148 20.73 -6.73 8.47
C THR A 148 19.34 -7.23 8.89
N ASP A 149 19.00 -8.49 8.59
CA ASP A 149 17.75 -9.11 9.04
C ASP A 149 17.67 -9.16 10.57
N ALA A 150 18.81 -9.39 11.24
CA ALA A 150 18.89 -9.44 12.70
C ALA A 150 18.67 -8.07 13.34
N GLU A 151 19.27 -7.00 12.80
CA GLU A 151 19.05 -5.63 13.27
C GLU A 151 17.58 -5.21 13.07
N TYR A 152 17.01 -5.45 11.88
CA TYR A 152 15.61 -5.14 11.63
C TYR A 152 14.67 -5.89 12.58
N ARG A 153 14.94 -7.17 12.83
CA ARG A 153 14.19 -7.95 13.81
C ARG A 153 14.27 -7.35 15.20
N ALA A 154 15.48 -6.98 15.63
CA ALA A 154 15.71 -6.37 16.94
C ALA A 154 14.98 -5.03 17.08
N ASP A 155 14.96 -4.20 16.02
CA ASP A 155 14.22 -2.93 16.00
C ASP A 155 12.71 -3.17 16.16
N VAL A 156 12.15 -4.15 15.43
CA VAL A 156 10.71 -4.50 15.54
C VAL A 156 10.38 -5.01 16.95
N GLU A 157 11.19 -5.95 17.48
CA GLU A 157 11.00 -6.49 18.83
C GLU A 157 11.10 -5.39 19.90
N ALA A 158 12.04 -4.44 19.74
CA ALA A 158 12.17 -3.30 20.64
C ALA A 158 10.95 -2.35 20.59
N ILE A 159 10.43 -2.03 19.39
CA ILE A 159 9.21 -1.23 19.24
C ILE A 159 8.05 -1.90 19.96
N LEU A 160 7.82 -3.19 19.73
CA LEU A 160 6.73 -3.94 20.36
C LEU A 160 6.90 -3.98 21.88
N GLY A 161 8.14 -4.22 22.38
CA GLY A 161 8.44 -4.24 23.81
C GLY A 161 8.14 -2.89 24.50
N PHE A 162 8.51 -1.77 23.87
CA PHE A 162 8.19 -0.43 24.39
C PHE A 162 6.69 -0.16 24.39
N LEU A 163 5.94 -0.61 23.37
CA LEU A 163 4.49 -0.50 23.36
C LEU A 163 3.85 -1.30 24.51
N ASP A 164 4.38 -2.48 24.85
CA ASP A 164 3.90 -3.29 25.96
C ASP A 164 4.21 -2.69 27.35
N GLU A 165 5.34 -1.96 27.45
CA GLU A 165 5.77 -1.31 28.70
C GLU A 165 5.07 0.03 28.95
N GLU A 166 4.67 0.75 27.90
CA GLU A 166 4.05 2.06 27.98
C GLU A 166 2.58 1.95 28.40
N ASN A 167 2.22 2.71 29.44
CA ASN A 167 0.86 2.72 29.98
C ASN A 167 0.02 3.86 29.39
N PHE A 168 -0.10 3.92 28.07
CA PHE A 168 -0.92 4.93 27.37
C PHE A 168 -2.42 4.59 27.35
N GLY A 169 -2.83 3.42 27.80
CA GLY A 169 -4.20 2.93 27.78
C GLY A 169 -4.53 2.22 26.46
N GLU A 170 -4.70 2.97 25.37
CA GLU A 170 -4.94 2.42 24.04
C GLU A 170 -3.61 2.31 23.26
N LEU A 171 -3.41 1.17 22.60
CA LEU A 171 -2.23 0.92 21.77
C LEU A 171 -2.57 0.95 20.28
N PRO A 172 -1.62 1.31 19.40
CA PRO A 172 -1.79 1.13 17.96
C PRO A 172 -1.85 -0.35 17.62
N GLU A 173 -2.55 -0.72 16.55
CA GLU A 173 -2.51 -2.08 16.02
C GLU A 173 -1.24 -2.26 15.17
N PRO A 174 -0.28 -3.14 15.58
CA PRO A 174 0.94 -3.33 14.83
C PRO A 174 0.71 -4.26 13.62
N TRP A 175 1.31 -3.91 12.48
CA TRP A 175 1.35 -4.67 11.24
C TRP A 175 2.78 -4.78 10.73
N LEU A 176 3.22 -5.95 10.31
CA LEU A 176 4.50 -6.06 9.61
C LEU A 176 4.31 -5.98 8.10
N LEU A 177 5.02 -5.02 7.48
CA LEU A 177 5.03 -4.88 6.02
C LEU A 177 6.09 -5.79 5.41
N ALA A 178 5.71 -6.56 4.41
CA ALA A 178 6.60 -7.48 3.72
C ALA A 178 6.41 -7.48 2.21
N SER A 179 7.52 -7.72 1.48
CA SER A 179 7.53 -8.02 0.05
C SER A 179 8.39 -9.26 -0.26
N SER A 180 8.85 -9.97 0.80
CA SER A 180 9.77 -11.10 0.71
C SER A 180 9.38 -12.23 1.66
N ASP A 181 9.92 -13.42 1.41
CA ASP A 181 9.76 -14.59 2.28
C ASP A 181 10.28 -14.31 3.71
N ALA A 182 11.45 -13.68 3.83
CA ALA A 182 12.04 -13.36 5.13
C ALA A 182 11.16 -12.42 5.97
N GLY A 183 10.55 -11.40 5.34
CA GLY A 183 9.59 -10.53 6.02
C GLY A 183 8.32 -11.27 6.45
N ALA A 184 7.83 -12.19 5.62
CA ALA A 184 6.67 -13.01 5.94
C ALA A 184 6.95 -13.98 7.11
N GLU A 185 8.13 -14.61 7.11
CA GLU A 185 8.58 -15.48 8.20
C GLU A 185 8.77 -14.71 9.52
N LEU A 186 9.27 -13.47 9.45
CA LEU A 186 9.39 -12.60 10.63
C LEU A 186 8.02 -12.26 11.21
N ALA A 187 7.06 -11.82 10.37
CA ALA A 187 5.68 -11.54 10.81
C ALA A 187 5.06 -12.76 11.49
N ALA A 188 5.22 -13.95 10.90
CA ALA A 188 4.72 -15.21 11.44
C ALA A 188 5.36 -15.55 12.78
N ALA A 189 6.67 -15.40 12.92
CA ALA A 189 7.41 -15.72 14.14
C ALA A 189 7.06 -14.79 15.31
N LEU A 190 6.75 -13.52 15.01
CA LEU A 190 6.34 -12.51 15.99
C LEU A 190 4.82 -12.51 16.27
N GLY A 191 4.05 -13.32 15.55
CA GLY A 191 2.59 -13.37 15.69
C GLY A 191 1.90 -12.05 15.30
N LEU A 192 2.41 -11.35 14.31
CA LEU A 192 1.85 -10.08 13.83
C LEU A 192 0.99 -10.29 12.59
N PRO A 193 -0.05 -9.47 12.39
CA PRO A 193 -0.69 -9.31 11.10
C PRO A 193 0.33 -8.90 10.03
N ILE A 194 0.16 -9.39 8.79
CA ILE A 194 1.03 -9.06 7.67
C ILE A 194 0.33 -8.14 6.67
N ALA A 195 1.02 -7.09 6.21
CA ALA A 195 0.64 -6.30 5.06
C ALA A 195 1.62 -6.60 3.90
N PHE A 196 1.16 -7.37 2.91
CA PHE A 196 2.04 -7.81 1.82
C PHE A 196 1.97 -6.84 0.63
N ALA A 197 3.13 -6.35 0.21
CA ALA A 197 3.27 -5.39 -0.88
C ALA A 197 3.23 -6.08 -2.26
N HIS A 198 2.06 -6.60 -2.65
CA HIS A 198 1.83 -7.22 -3.95
C HIS A 198 2.07 -6.23 -5.11
N HIS A 199 1.78 -4.94 -4.89
CA HIS A 199 2.08 -3.87 -5.84
C HIS A 199 3.58 -3.66 -6.13
N ILE A 200 4.49 -4.28 -5.33
CA ILE A 200 5.94 -4.23 -5.52
C ILE A 200 6.47 -5.57 -6.02
N ARG A 201 6.03 -6.68 -5.41
CA ARG A 201 6.53 -8.04 -5.69
C ARG A 201 5.38 -9.02 -5.87
N PRO A 202 4.59 -8.87 -6.95
CA PRO A 202 3.43 -9.74 -7.20
C PRO A 202 3.83 -11.21 -7.39
N ASP A 203 4.99 -11.46 -7.99
CA ASP A 203 5.57 -12.78 -8.24
C ASP A 203 5.88 -13.57 -6.97
N ASN A 204 6.11 -12.90 -5.86
CA ASN A 204 6.49 -13.52 -4.58
C ASN A 204 5.32 -13.72 -3.60
N THR A 205 4.17 -13.11 -3.89
CA THR A 205 3.05 -12.98 -2.93
C THR A 205 2.57 -14.32 -2.40
N LEU A 206 2.23 -15.26 -3.27
CA LEU A 206 1.61 -16.54 -2.87
C LEU A 206 2.55 -17.35 -1.99
N ARG A 207 3.82 -17.46 -2.39
CA ARG A 207 4.84 -18.20 -1.65
C ARG A 207 5.11 -17.59 -0.27
N ALA A 208 5.23 -16.27 -0.20
CA ALA A 208 5.46 -15.57 1.05
C ALA A 208 4.28 -15.72 2.02
N LEU A 209 3.04 -15.58 1.53
CA LEU A 209 1.84 -15.74 2.36
C LEU A 209 1.63 -17.19 2.83
N GLU A 210 2.02 -18.19 2.04
CA GLU A 210 2.03 -19.58 2.48
C GLU A 210 3.01 -19.79 3.66
N ARG A 211 4.25 -19.24 3.56
CA ARG A 211 5.23 -19.26 4.64
C ARG A 211 4.73 -18.55 5.89
N TYR A 212 4.08 -17.39 5.72
CA TYR A 212 3.47 -16.66 6.81
C TYR A 212 2.45 -17.52 7.55
N ARG A 213 1.48 -18.11 6.84
CA ARG A 213 0.42 -18.91 7.47
C ARG A 213 0.94 -20.18 8.12
N SER A 214 1.84 -20.89 7.44
CA SER A 214 2.41 -22.14 7.97
C SER A 214 3.32 -21.94 9.16
N GLY A 215 4.01 -20.80 9.25
CA GLY A 215 4.92 -20.47 10.34
C GLY A 215 4.32 -19.62 11.45
N PHE A 216 3.03 -19.24 11.36
CA PHE A 216 2.41 -18.30 12.29
C PHE A 216 2.36 -18.83 13.73
N ARG A 217 2.79 -18.00 14.65
CA ARG A 217 2.72 -18.26 16.10
C ARG A 217 1.82 -17.22 16.74
N PRO A 218 0.69 -17.63 17.33
CA PRO A 218 -0.20 -16.69 18.02
C PRO A 218 0.53 -15.85 19.07
N SER A 219 0.16 -14.58 19.14
CA SER A 219 0.64 -13.63 20.14
C SER A 219 -0.55 -12.87 20.74
N HIS A 220 -0.30 -11.98 21.69
CA HIS A 220 -1.34 -11.07 22.17
C HIS A 220 -1.74 -10.01 21.14
N TRP A 221 -0.89 -9.77 20.11
CA TRP A 221 -1.20 -8.88 19.00
C TRP A 221 -2.14 -9.50 17.97
N SER A 222 -2.06 -10.82 17.77
CA SER A 222 -2.97 -11.53 16.87
C SER A 222 -3.09 -13.01 17.26
N ALA A 223 -4.32 -13.47 17.47
CA ALA A 223 -4.60 -14.87 17.82
C ALA A 223 -4.53 -15.80 16.58
N ALA A 224 -4.64 -15.27 15.38
CA ALA A 224 -4.63 -16.01 14.12
C ALA A 224 -3.94 -15.20 13.01
N PRO A 225 -3.50 -15.85 11.92
CA PRO A 225 -2.97 -15.14 10.75
C PRO A 225 -4.00 -14.14 10.21
N ARG A 226 -3.56 -12.90 9.97
CA ARG A 226 -4.35 -11.85 9.31
C ARG A 226 -3.53 -11.27 8.15
N VAL A 227 -4.14 -11.20 6.98
CA VAL A 227 -3.45 -10.85 5.73
C VAL A 227 -4.12 -9.66 5.06
N LEU A 228 -3.40 -8.56 4.97
CA LEU A 228 -3.72 -7.43 4.11
C LEU A 228 -2.84 -7.51 2.86
N VAL A 229 -3.44 -7.39 1.67
CA VAL A 229 -2.70 -7.39 0.40
C VAL A 229 -2.81 -6.02 -0.25
N CYS A 230 -1.65 -5.36 -0.44
CA CYS A 230 -1.60 -4.06 -1.10
C CYS A 230 -1.45 -4.24 -2.62
N VAL A 231 -2.42 -3.75 -3.39
CA VAL A 231 -2.56 -3.90 -4.84
C VAL A 231 -2.52 -2.54 -5.51
N GLU A 232 -1.81 -2.41 -6.62
CA GLU A 232 -1.97 -1.23 -7.46
C GLU A 232 -3.30 -1.31 -8.20
N ALA A 233 -4.12 -0.28 -8.05
CA ALA A 233 -5.45 -0.23 -8.64
C ALA A 233 -5.74 1.13 -9.27
N VAL A 234 -6.13 1.14 -10.55
CA VAL A 234 -6.55 2.34 -11.28
C VAL A 234 -7.86 2.05 -11.99
N CYS A 235 -8.94 2.68 -11.53
CA CYS A 235 -10.25 2.55 -12.13
C CYS A 235 -10.70 3.87 -12.76
N ALA A 236 -11.33 3.79 -13.94
CA ALA A 236 -11.89 4.96 -14.61
C ALA A 236 -13.19 4.58 -15.33
N ASP A 237 -13.88 5.59 -15.88
CA ASP A 237 -15.16 5.39 -16.59
C ASP A 237 -14.96 4.67 -17.94
N THR A 238 -13.73 4.66 -18.50
CA THR A 238 -13.37 3.91 -19.71
C THR A 238 -12.02 3.23 -19.56
N GLU A 239 -11.77 2.17 -20.35
CA GLU A 239 -10.48 1.45 -20.39
C GLU A 239 -9.33 2.37 -20.83
N GLU A 240 -9.59 3.22 -21.83
CA GLU A 240 -8.61 4.17 -22.37
C GLU A 240 -8.20 5.17 -21.28
N ARG A 241 -9.19 5.67 -20.50
CA ARG A 241 -8.90 6.63 -19.41
C ARG A 241 -8.13 5.96 -18.28
N ALA A 242 -8.45 4.74 -17.92
CA ALA A 242 -7.70 3.98 -16.92
C ALA A 242 -6.25 3.75 -17.36
N ALA A 243 -6.03 3.39 -18.62
CA ALA A 243 -4.70 3.23 -19.20
C ALA A 243 -3.92 4.54 -19.23
N GLU A 244 -4.55 5.66 -19.60
CA GLU A 244 -3.94 6.99 -19.59
C GLU A 244 -3.50 7.40 -18.19
N LEU A 245 -4.35 7.22 -17.19
CA LEU A 245 -4.06 7.56 -15.80
C LEU A 245 -2.93 6.70 -15.19
N ALA A 246 -2.82 5.45 -15.61
CA ALA A 246 -1.79 4.53 -15.13
C ALA A 246 -0.43 4.70 -15.85
N ARG A 247 -0.43 5.30 -17.04
CA ARG A 247 0.76 5.43 -17.89
C ARG A 247 1.97 6.08 -17.22
N PRO A 248 1.82 7.15 -16.38
CA PRO A 248 2.94 7.72 -15.64
C PRO A 248 3.71 6.69 -14.79
N MET A 249 2.99 5.84 -14.09
CA MET A 249 3.60 4.78 -13.27
C MET A 249 4.28 3.70 -14.13
N ASP A 250 3.76 3.40 -15.31
CA ASP A 250 4.39 2.45 -16.23
C ASP A 250 5.76 2.94 -16.72
N VAL A 251 5.89 4.24 -16.97
CA VAL A 251 7.17 4.89 -17.32
C VAL A 251 8.16 4.79 -16.16
N ILE A 252 7.71 5.10 -14.93
CA ILE A 252 8.54 4.96 -13.73
C ILE A 252 9.01 3.52 -13.54
N LYS A 253 8.10 2.54 -13.66
CA LYS A 253 8.44 1.11 -13.53
C LYS A 253 9.47 0.66 -14.56
N ALA A 254 9.30 1.04 -15.81
CA ALA A 254 10.26 0.74 -16.87
C ALA A 254 11.65 1.30 -16.53
N GLY A 255 11.72 2.54 -16.03
CA GLY A 255 12.95 3.15 -15.56
C GLY A 255 13.61 2.34 -14.43
N LEU A 256 12.84 1.98 -13.39
CA LEU A 256 13.34 1.22 -12.25
C LEU A 256 13.82 -0.19 -12.65
N LEU A 257 13.13 -0.88 -13.55
CA LEU A 257 13.53 -2.20 -14.08
C LEU A 257 14.86 -2.13 -14.84
N ASN A 258 15.19 -0.99 -15.43
CA ASN A 258 16.45 -0.75 -16.10
C ASN A 258 17.54 -0.15 -15.18
N GLY A 259 17.28 -0.05 -13.88
CA GLY A 259 18.24 0.51 -12.90
C GLY A 259 18.51 2.00 -13.08
N LEU A 260 17.58 2.72 -13.73
CA LEU A 260 17.70 4.17 -13.89
C LEU A 260 17.43 4.88 -12.55
N ALA A 261 18.07 6.03 -12.38
CA ALA A 261 17.81 6.89 -11.23
C ALA A 261 16.34 7.34 -11.23
N GLU A 262 15.79 7.58 -10.05
CA GLU A 262 14.47 8.16 -9.92
C GLU A 262 14.36 9.50 -10.64
N THR A 263 13.27 9.66 -11.38
CA THR A 263 12.88 10.91 -12.04
C THR A 263 11.63 11.48 -11.38
N PRO A 264 11.31 12.77 -11.53
CA PRO A 264 10.00 13.28 -11.15
C PRO A 264 8.88 12.44 -11.74
N PHE A 265 7.76 12.31 -11.02
CA PHE A 265 6.61 11.58 -11.51
C PHE A 265 6.08 12.29 -12.78
N PRO A 266 6.08 11.64 -13.96
CA PRO A 266 5.75 12.34 -15.19
C PRO A 266 4.27 12.72 -15.25
N THR A 267 3.96 13.86 -15.86
CA THR A 267 2.57 14.19 -16.19
C THR A 267 1.99 13.15 -17.17
N PRO A 268 0.66 12.95 -17.23
CA PRO A 268 0.05 12.08 -18.24
C PRO A 268 0.48 12.45 -19.67
N ALA A 269 0.59 13.75 -19.98
CA ALA A 269 1.03 14.23 -21.27
C ALA A 269 2.52 13.92 -21.56
N ALA A 270 3.39 13.99 -20.56
CA ALA A 270 4.79 13.60 -20.69
C ALA A 270 4.92 12.08 -20.85
N ALA A 271 4.19 11.32 -20.04
CA ALA A 271 4.17 9.86 -20.11
C ALA A 271 3.63 9.34 -21.46
N ALA A 272 2.64 9.99 -22.05
CA ALA A 272 2.10 9.64 -23.36
C ALA A 272 3.12 9.80 -24.50
N ARG A 273 4.05 10.74 -24.37
CA ARG A 273 5.15 10.96 -25.34
C ARG A 273 6.35 10.03 -25.13
N HIS A 274 6.41 9.37 -23.97
CA HIS A 274 7.52 8.47 -23.65
C HIS A 274 7.32 7.11 -24.34
N GLU A 275 8.19 6.80 -25.30
CA GLU A 275 8.19 5.52 -26.01
C GLU A 275 8.94 4.47 -25.18
N LEU A 276 8.23 3.43 -24.73
CA LEU A 276 8.85 2.26 -24.12
C LEU A 276 9.38 1.33 -25.22
N GLY A 277 10.59 0.81 -25.06
CA GLY A 277 11.11 -0.27 -25.88
C GLY A 277 10.25 -1.54 -25.78
N GLU A 278 10.37 -2.48 -26.70
CA GLU A 278 9.58 -3.72 -26.71
C GLU A 278 9.76 -4.53 -25.42
N ARG A 279 11.00 -4.72 -24.98
CA ARG A 279 11.34 -5.40 -23.74
C ARG A 279 10.71 -4.75 -22.51
N ASP A 280 10.70 -3.41 -22.45
CA ASP A 280 10.12 -2.67 -21.32
C ASP A 280 8.61 -2.77 -21.32
N ARG A 281 7.97 -2.73 -22.50
CA ARG A 281 6.52 -2.96 -22.63
C ARG A 281 6.11 -4.35 -22.15
N GLU A 282 6.87 -5.38 -22.52
CA GLU A 282 6.61 -6.74 -22.06
C GLU A 282 6.77 -6.90 -20.55
N ALA A 283 7.85 -6.36 -19.98
CA ALA A 283 8.12 -6.41 -18.55
C ALA A 283 7.03 -5.67 -17.74
N VAL A 284 6.65 -4.47 -18.19
CA VAL A 284 5.57 -3.69 -17.55
C VAL A 284 4.24 -4.41 -17.72
N ALA A 285 3.91 -4.96 -18.89
CA ALA A 285 2.68 -5.71 -19.12
C ALA A 285 2.58 -6.95 -18.22
N GLY A 286 3.69 -7.70 -18.06
CA GLY A 286 3.75 -8.85 -17.16
C GLY A 286 3.51 -8.48 -15.70
N PHE A 287 4.00 -7.31 -15.28
CA PHE A 287 3.74 -6.77 -13.94
C PHE A 287 2.28 -6.33 -13.79
N VAL A 288 1.76 -5.55 -14.74
CA VAL A 288 0.40 -4.99 -14.75
C VAL A 288 -0.66 -6.10 -14.77
N ALA A 289 -0.40 -7.21 -15.47
CA ALA A 289 -1.31 -8.37 -15.49
C ALA A 289 -1.61 -8.96 -14.10
N GLN A 290 -0.78 -8.66 -13.11
CA GLN A 290 -0.93 -9.08 -11.72
C GLN A 290 -1.53 -8.00 -10.83
N GLN A 291 -1.85 -6.83 -11.38
CA GLN A 291 -2.48 -5.70 -10.69
C GLN A 291 -3.95 -5.55 -11.13
N ALA A 292 -4.59 -4.43 -10.80
CA ALA A 292 -5.99 -4.20 -11.13
C ALA A 292 -6.18 -2.85 -11.86
N ARG A 293 -6.59 -2.89 -13.14
CA ARG A 293 -6.80 -1.69 -13.95
C ARG A 293 -7.99 -1.84 -14.89
N GLY A 294 -8.71 -0.76 -15.12
CA GLY A 294 -9.78 -0.70 -16.12
C GLY A 294 -11.04 -0.01 -15.63
N THR A 295 -12.18 -0.38 -16.19
CA THR A 295 -13.51 0.06 -15.74
C THR A 295 -13.97 -0.74 -14.51
N LYS A 296 -15.11 -0.36 -13.93
CA LYS A 296 -15.72 -1.14 -12.82
C LYS A 296 -15.94 -2.60 -13.21
N GLU A 297 -16.37 -2.83 -14.44
CA GLU A 297 -16.68 -4.16 -14.96
C GLU A 297 -15.43 -5.03 -15.12
N SER A 298 -14.32 -4.45 -15.53
CA SER A 298 -13.08 -5.17 -15.76
C SER A 298 -12.19 -5.28 -14.53
N ILE A 299 -12.22 -4.30 -13.60
CA ILE A 299 -11.40 -4.28 -12.39
C ILE A 299 -11.92 -5.24 -11.30
N ALA A 300 -13.25 -5.37 -11.18
CA ALA A 300 -13.88 -6.22 -10.17
C ALA A 300 -13.38 -7.68 -10.19
N PRO A 301 -13.38 -8.40 -11.34
CA PRO A 301 -12.86 -9.76 -11.40
C PRO A 301 -11.35 -9.84 -11.14
N GLN A 302 -10.58 -8.79 -11.43
CA GLN A 302 -9.14 -8.74 -11.14
C GLN A 302 -8.90 -8.69 -9.63
N LEU A 303 -9.58 -7.80 -8.92
CA LEU A 303 -9.48 -7.68 -7.45
C LEU A 303 -10.00 -8.94 -6.76
N THR A 304 -11.13 -9.50 -7.20
CA THR A 304 -11.69 -10.76 -6.67
C THR A 304 -10.71 -11.92 -6.86
N ARG A 305 -10.07 -12.03 -8.02
CA ARG A 305 -9.06 -13.05 -8.29
C ARG A 305 -7.84 -12.90 -7.37
N ILE A 306 -7.34 -11.67 -7.17
CA ILE A 306 -6.21 -11.40 -6.27
C ILE A 306 -6.59 -11.77 -4.83
N ALA A 307 -7.73 -11.32 -4.35
CA ALA A 307 -8.24 -11.63 -3.01
C ALA A 307 -8.38 -13.14 -2.79
N GLY A 308 -9.02 -13.86 -3.72
CA GLY A 308 -9.21 -15.29 -3.63
C GLY A 308 -7.91 -16.10 -3.70
N ALA A 309 -7.00 -15.73 -4.61
CA ALA A 309 -5.72 -16.40 -4.75
C ALA A 309 -4.82 -16.20 -3.52
N THR A 310 -4.86 -15.03 -2.91
CA THR A 310 -4.03 -14.70 -1.74
C THR A 310 -4.69 -15.07 -0.42
N GLY A 311 -6.00 -15.31 -0.40
CA GLY A 311 -6.77 -15.49 0.84
C GLY A 311 -6.65 -14.25 1.74
N ALA A 312 -6.67 -13.06 1.14
CA ALA A 312 -6.59 -11.80 1.88
C ALA A 312 -7.84 -11.57 2.73
N ASP A 313 -7.65 -11.05 3.92
CA ASP A 313 -8.74 -10.58 4.80
C ASP A 313 -9.11 -9.12 4.47
N GLU A 314 -8.22 -8.39 3.78
CA GLU A 314 -8.38 -7.00 3.41
C GLU A 314 -7.56 -6.67 2.15
N LEU A 315 -8.10 -5.83 1.26
CA LEU A 315 -7.36 -5.25 0.14
C LEU A 315 -7.04 -3.79 0.40
N MET A 316 -5.76 -3.44 0.29
CA MET A 316 -5.30 -2.06 0.33
C MET A 316 -4.93 -1.60 -1.08
N LEU A 317 -5.47 -0.49 -1.50
CA LEU A 317 -5.28 0.02 -2.85
C LEU A 317 -4.24 1.14 -2.87
N VAL A 318 -3.22 1.01 -3.71
CA VAL A 318 -2.37 2.12 -4.09
C VAL A 318 -2.79 2.58 -5.48
N THR A 319 -3.20 3.85 -5.59
CA THR A 319 -3.67 4.45 -6.84
C THR A 319 -2.68 5.54 -7.25
N PRO A 320 -1.68 5.22 -8.11
CA PRO A 320 -0.60 6.13 -8.46
C PRO A 320 -1.05 7.14 -9.52
N VAL A 321 -2.02 7.96 -9.16
CA VAL A 321 -2.58 9.05 -9.96
C VAL A 321 -2.37 10.35 -9.20
N PHE A 322 -1.69 11.34 -9.82
CA PHE A 322 -1.37 12.60 -9.13
C PHE A 322 -2.60 13.50 -8.99
N ASP A 323 -3.39 13.65 -10.05
CA ASP A 323 -4.61 14.48 -10.01
C ASP A 323 -5.59 13.98 -8.95
N PRO A 324 -5.92 14.78 -7.93
CA PRO A 324 -6.72 14.33 -6.79
C PRO A 324 -8.16 14.00 -7.19
N ALA A 325 -8.73 14.65 -8.19
CA ALA A 325 -10.10 14.38 -8.63
C ALA A 325 -10.18 13.04 -9.37
N ALA A 326 -9.23 12.76 -10.28
CA ALA A 326 -9.15 11.47 -10.96
C ALA A 326 -8.86 10.33 -9.99
N ARG A 327 -7.99 10.56 -8.99
CA ARG A 327 -7.70 9.59 -7.95
C ARG A 327 -8.91 9.31 -7.07
N ALA A 328 -9.61 10.34 -6.61
CA ALA A 328 -10.85 10.20 -5.86
C ALA A 328 -11.93 9.46 -6.67
N ARG A 329 -12.05 9.76 -7.98
CA ARG A 329 -12.98 9.04 -8.88
C ARG A 329 -12.64 7.55 -8.98
N SER A 330 -11.36 7.21 -9.05
CA SER A 330 -10.93 5.81 -9.05
C SER A 330 -11.34 5.09 -7.77
N PHE A 331 -11.13 5.70 -6.61
CA PHE A 331 -11.57 5.14 -5.32
C PHE A 331 -13.10 5.05 -5.22
N GLU A 332 -13.85 6.02 -5.72
CA GLU A 332 -15.32 5.99 -5.77
C GLU A 332 -15.80 4.79 -6.59
N LEU A 333 -15.31 4.64 -7.82
CA LEU A 333 -15.69 3.54 -8.71
C LEU A 333 -15.39 2.16 -8.11
N ILE A 334 -14.24 1.99 -7.44
CA ILE A 334 -13.90 0.74 -6.75
C ILE A 334 -14.74 0.56 -5.48
N GLY A 335 -14.97 1.64 -4.74
CA GLY A 335 -15.81 1.65 -3.54
C GLY A 335 -17.25 1.16 -3.80
N ASP A 336 -17.80 1.48 -4.95
CA ASP A 336 -19.13 1.02 -5.39
C ASP A 336 -19.21 -0.50 -5.63
N LEU A 337 -18.06 -1.19 -5.74
CA LEU A 337 -18.01 -2.65 -5.91
C LEU A 337 -18.16 -3.41 -4.58
N ARG A 338 -18.22 -2.72 -3.43
CA ARG A 338 -18.39 -3.37 -2.13
C ARG A 338 -19.81 -3.87 -1.95
N THR A 339 -19.96 -5.03 -1.30
CA THR A 339 -21.27 -5.51 -0.84
C THR A 339 -21.80 -4.62 0.29
N SER A 340 -23.09 -4.36 0.30
CA SER A 340 -23.75 -3.48 1.28
C SER A 340 -23.64 -3.94 2.75
N GLY A 341 -22.92 -5.02 3.04
CA GLY A 341 -22.70 -5.59 4.38
C GLY A 341 -21.24 -5.52 4.85
N ALA A 342 -20.28 -5.13 4.02
CA ALA A 342 -18.85 -5.13 4.35
C ALA A 342 -18.42 -3.97 5.28
N HIS A 343 -19.38 -3.26 5.88
CA HIS A 343 -19.12 -2.08 6.70
C HIS A 343 -19.94 -2.09 7.99
N GLN A 344 -19.56 -2.92 8.95
CA GLN A 344 -19.78 -2.64 10.37
C GLN A 344 -18.48 -2.94 11.12
N PRO A 345 -17.81 -1.92 11.69
CA PRO A 345 -16.79 -2.17 12.69
C PRO A 345 -17.46 -2.84 13.90
N ALA A 346 -16.91 -3.97 14.34
CA ALA A 346 -17.24 -4.60 15.59
C ALA A 346 -16.76 -3.75 16.77
#